data_50ae513823142aaae8e8b07906758521
#
_entry.id   50ae513823142aaae8e8b07906758521
#
_cell.length_a   1.000
_cell.length_b   1.000
_cell.length_c   1.000
_cell.angle_alpha   90.00
_cell.angle_beta   90.00
_cell.angle_gamma   90.00
#
_symmetry.space_group_name_H-M   'P 1'
#
loop_
_entity.id
_entity.type
_entity.pdbx_description
1 polymer ?
#
loop_
_entity_poly.entity_id
_entity_poly.type
_entity_poly.pdbx_seq_one_letter_code
_entity_poly.pdbx_strand_id
1 'polypeptide(L)'
;MLPDSVRQWQAGGRMLSTAAGSVFVRSKPGTGPAVLLLHGFPSSSYDYRDVTQRLGDRAWLTLDFLGFGLSDKPRPHRYSLLEQADIVAAVVADVAPGPVVLLAHDMGTSVATELLARDIAGTLPFELQRAVLTNGSVIIERASLRRSQKILRGPFGPILARLTNERGFVRGFAELFSAQHPLTDDEARAQWALMARDDGQRILHLLCAYLNERVRFAARWHGAVRDWGKPLGFLWATGDPVATTNVLAGLRELRPAAEVIELPGIGHYPQIEVPDEFTAGARRLLQI
;
A
#
# COMPACT_ATOMS: atom_id res chain seq x y z
N MET A 1 12.08 20.40 -5.96
CA MET A 1 12.13 19.83 -7.34
C MET A 1 12.12 18.31 -7.20
N LEU A 2 11.37 17.59 -8.04
CA LEU A 2 11.33 16.12 -8.00
C LEU A 2 12.67 15.55 -8.52
N PRO A 3 13.23 14.49 -7.87
CA PRO A 3 14.39 13.74 -8.37
C PRO A 3 14.13 13.15 -9.76
N ASP A 4 15.19 12.86 -10.50
CA ASP A 4 15.10 12.34 -11.88
C ASP A 4 14.37 11.01 -11.96
N SER A 5 14.63 10.11 -11.03
CA SER A 5 13.93 8.81 -10.94
C SER A 5 12.42 8.96 -10.74
N VAL A 6 12.01 9.94 -9.93
CA VAL A 6 10.59 10.26 -9.72
C VAL A 6 9.98 10.90 -10.97
N ARG A 7 10.73 11.78 -11.67
CA ARG A 7 10.27 12.36 -12.95
C ARG A 7 10.06 11.29 -14.02
N GLN A 8 10.97 10.32 -14.11
CA GLN A 8 10.81 9.17 -15.02
C GLN A 8 9.57 8.33 -14.66
N TRP A 9 9.36 8.11 -13.35
CA TRP A 9 8.15 7.41 -12.90
C TRP A 9 6.89 8.17 -13.30
N GLN A 10 6.86 9.47 -13.04
CA GLN A 10 5.74 10.36 -13.40
C GLN A 10 5.45 10.38 -14.91
N ALA A 11 6.50 10.45 -15.73
CA ALA A 11 6.36 10.50 -17.20
C ALA A 11 5.71 9.24 -17.80
N GLY A 12 5.79 8.10 -17.11
CA GLY A 12 5.16 6.85 -17.54
C GLY A 12 3.72 6.66 -17.07
N GLY A 13 3.12 7.64 -16.39
CA GLY A 13 1.76 7.58 -15.88
C GLY A 13 0.89 8.74 -16.36
N ARG A 14 -0.33 8.78 -15.86
CA ARG A 14 -1.30 9.85 -16.16
C ARG A 14 -2.13 10.20 -14.92
N MET A 15 -2.71 11.38 -14.89
CA MET A 15 -3.74 11.75 -13.92
C MET A 15 -5.09 11.25 -14.42
N LEU A 16 -5.87 10.67 -13.50
CA LEU A 16 -7.24 10.22 -13.75
C LEU A 16 -8.16 10.96 -12.78
N SER A 17 -9.16 11.64 -13.32
CA SER A 17 -10.13 12.39 -12.51
C SER A 17 -11.12 11.45 -11.84
N THR A 18 -11.35 11.66 -10.55
CA THR A 18 -12.35 10.96 -9.73
C THR A 18 -13.28 11.98 -9.06
N ALA A 19 -14.34 11.52 -8.43
CA ALA A 19 -15.25 12.41 -7.68
C ALA A 19 -14.56 13.15 -6.52
N ALA A 20 -13.47 12.57 -5.98
CA ALA A 20 -12.75 13.12 -4.82
C ALA A 20 -11.52 13.98 -5.19
N GLY A 21 -11.08 13.95 -6.45
CA GLY A 21 -9.88 14.62 -6.96
C GLY A 21 -9.20 13.76 -8.02
N SER A 22 -8.08 14.25 -8.57
CA SER A 22 -7.31 13.48 -9.55
C SER A 22 -6.29 12.59 -8.88
N VAL A 23 -6.21 11.35 -9.32
CA VAL A 23 -5.20 10.39 -8.85
C VAL A 23 -4.20 10.06 -9.94
N PHE A 24 -2.94 9.91 -9.55
CA PHE A 24 -1.90 9.44 -10.45
C PHE A 24 -2.04 7.94 -10.65
N VAL A 25 -2.05 7.53 -11.91
CA VAL A 25 -2.19 6.14 -12.31
C VAL A 25 -1.07 5.78 -13.27
N ARG A 26 -0.50 4.60 -13.08
CA ARG A 26 0.46 4.02 -14.01
C ARG A 26 0.08 2.58 -14.31
N SER A 27 0.11 2.23 -15.61
CA SER A 27 -0.26 0.89 -16.06
C SER A 27 0.57 0.46 -17.26
N LYS A 28 0.63 -0.84 -17.48
CA LYS A 28 1.18 -1.46 -18.69
C LYS A 28 0.21 -2.53 -19.14
N PRO A 29 -0.24 -2.49 -20.41
CA PRO A 29 -0.96 -3.61 -20.99
C PRO A 29 -0.05 -4.83 -21.11
N GLY A 30 -0.62 -6.02 -21.09
CA GLY A 30 0.16 -7.26 -21.14
C GLY A 30 -0.71 -8.50 -21.15
N THR A 31 -0.13 -9.64 -20.82
CA THR A 31 -0.79 -10.94 -20.81
C THR A 31 -1.40 -11.30 -19.45
N GLY A 32 -2.48 -12.07 -19.45
CA GLY A 32 -3.14 -12.60 -18.26
C GLY A 32 -3.91 -11.55 -17.45
N PRO A 33 -4.36 -11.90 -16.24
CA PRO A 33 -4.98 -10.96 -15.33
C PRO A 33 -4.04 -9.80 -14.99
N ALA A 34 -4.58 -8.58 -14.91
CA ALA A 34 -3.77 -7.42 -14.54
C ALA A 34 -3.37 -7.48 -13.05
N VAL A 35 -2.09 -7.24 -12.76
CA VAL A 35 -1.58 -7.16 -11.39
C VAL A 35 -1.87 -5.77 -10.83
N LEU A 36 -2.84 -5.64 -9.94
CA LEU A 36 -3.13 -4.41 -9.21
C LEU A 36 -2.18 -4.30 -8.00
N LEU A 37 -1.40 -3.22 -7.97
CA LEU A 37 -0.40 -2.97 -6.93
C LEU A 37 -0.86 -1.79 -6.06
N LEU A 38 -1.11 -2.02 -4.77
CA LEU A 38 -1.58 -1.01 -3.81
C LEU A 38 -0.51 -0.71 -2.76
N HIS A 39 -0.05 0.54 -2.71
CA HIS A 39 1.01 1.00 -1.82
C HIS A 39 0.53 1.26 -0.38
N GLY A 40 1.47 1.61 0.50
CA GLY A 40 1.25 1.89 1.91
C GLY A 40 1.37 3.36 2.33
N PHE A 41 1.32 3.59 3.65
CA PHE A 41 1.55 4.87 4.29
C PHE A 41 3.01 4.96 4.78
N PRO A 42 3.70 6.09 4.61
CA PRO A 42 3.29 7.33 3.95
C PRO A 42 3.86 7.46 2.52
N SER A 43 4.11 6.36 1.84
CA SER A 43 4.76 6.29 0.53
C SER A 43 3.78 6.46 -0.65
N SER A 44 4.09 5.88 -1.79
CA SER A 44 3.31 5.98 -3.03
C SER A 44 3.51 4.76 -3.92
N SER A 45 2.86 4.71 -5.07
CA SER A 45 3.06 3.68 -6.09
C SER A 45 4.51 3.56 -6.59
N TYR A 46 5.32 4.59 -6.36
CA TYR A 46 6.76 4.59 -6.67
C TYR A 46 7.53 3.45 -6.01
N ASP A 47 7.03 2.94 -4.88
CA ASP A 47 7.60 1.77 -4.19
C ASP A 47 7.68 0.53 -5.09
N TYR A 48 6.78 0.42 -6.07
CA TYR A 48 6.69 -0.71 -6.99
C TYR A 48 7.49 -0.54 -8.28
N ARG A 49 8.29 0.53 -8.44
CA ARG A 49 9.02 0.79 -9.69
C ARG A 49 9.88 -0.37 -10.14
N ASP A 50 10.59 -1.01 -9.20
CA ASP A 50 11.48 -2.14 -9.48
C ASP A 50 10.70 -3.44 -9.66
N VAL A 51 9.60 -3.63 -8.94
CA VAL A 51 8.68 -4.75 -9.08
C VAL A 51 8.03 -4.75 -10.48
N THR A 52 7.55 -3.58 -10.95
CA THR A 52 6.88 -3.48 -12.26
C THR A 52 7.79 -3.84 -13.42
N GLN A 53 9.10 -3.60 -13.32
CA GLN A 53 10.08 -4.02 -14.31
C GLN A 53 10.26 -5.55 -14.36
N ARG A 54 10.08 -6.22 -13.22
CA ARG A 54 10.24 -7.68 -13.03
C ARG A 54 8.98 -8.49 -13.35
N LEU A 55 7.85 -7.83 -13.59
CA LEU A 55 6.61 -8.50 -14.01
C LEU A 55 6.65 -8.98 -15.48
N GLY A 56 7.67 -8.58 -16.26
CA GLY A 56 7.83 -9.01 -17.65
C GLY A 56 6.67 -8.53 -18.54
N ASP A 57 6.05 -9.47 -19.26
CA ASP A 57 4.95 -9.17 -20.19
C ASP A 57 3.57 -9.16 -19.52
N ARG A 58 3.51 -9.23 -18.19
CA ARG A 58 2.24 -9.17 -17.46
C ARG A 58 1.61 -7.79 -17.53
N ALA A 59 0.29 -7.76 -17.67
CA ALA A 59 -0.47 -6.55 -17.45
C ALA A 59 -0.37 -6.14 -15.98
N TRP A 60 -0.19 -4.85 -15.72
CA TRP A 60 -0.20 -4.33 -14.36
C TRP A 60 -0.76 -2.91 -14.27
N LEU A 61 -1.24 -2.57 -13.10
CA LEU A 61 -1.84 -1.29 -12.74
C LEU A 61 -1.43 -0.92 -11.32
N THR A 62 -1.04 0.33 -11.14
CA THR A 62 -0.85 0.93 -9.82
C THR A 62 -1.33 2.37 -9.82
N LEU A 63 -1.67 2.90 -8.64
CA LEU A 63 -2.07 4.29 -8.47
C LEU A 63 -1.48 4.84 -7.17
N ASP A 64 -1.32 6.15 -7.12
CA ASP A 64 -1.13 6.84 -5.84
C ASP A 64 -2.51 7.08 -5.23
N PHE A 65 -2.73 6.62 -4.01
CA PHE A 65 -3.95 6.94 -3.28
C PHE A 65 -4.15 8.45 -3.18
N LEU A 66 -5.40 8.90 -3.12
CA LEU A 66 -5.70 10.31 -2.91
C LEU A 66 -5.03 10.80 -1.61
N GLY A 67 -4.33 11.92 -1.68
CA GLY A 67 -3.52 12.44 -0.57
C GLY A 67 -2.05 12.01 -0.59
N PHE A 68 -1.66 11.09 -1.47
CA PHE A 68 -0.31 10.51 -1.52
C PHE A 68 0.42 10.83 -2.84
N GLY A 69 1.73 10.74 -2.82
CA GLY A 69 2.59 10.78 -3.99
C GLY A 69 2.27 11.93 -4.95
N LEU A 70 2.00 11.58 -6.20
CA LEU A 70 1.67 12.49 -7.30
C LEU A 70 0.18 12.81 -7.40
N SER A 71 -0.70 12.13 -6.65
CA SER A 71 -2.13 12.39 -6.57
C SER A 71 -2.45 13.71 -5.88
N ASP A 72 -3.65 14.24 -6.13
CA ASP A 72 -4.15 15.43 -5.46
C ASP A 72 -4.23 15.25 -3.95
N LYS A 73 -4.10 16.37 -3.24
CA LYS A 73 -4.16 16.45 -1.77
C LYS A 73 -5.20 17.46 -1.32
N PRO A 74 -6.50 17.22 -1.61
CA PRO A 74 -7.57 18.18 -1.32
C PRO A 74 -7.63 18.55 0.17
N ARG A 75 -8.01 19.80 0.44
CA ARG A 75 -8.17 20.37 1.79
C ARG A 75 -9.32 21.38 1.80
N PRO A 76 -10.30 21.25 2.70
CA PRO A 76 -10.45 20.20 3.72
C PRO A 76 -10.89 18.86 3.07
N HIS A 77 -10.40 17.71 3.59
CA HIS A 77 -10.80 16.39 3.13
C HIS A 77 -10.66 15.35 4.24
N ARG A 78 -11.49 14.30 4.19
CA ARG A 78 -11.41 13.12 5.06
C ARG A 78 -10.94 11.93 4.23
N TYR A 79 -9.68 11.56 4.37
CA TYR A 79 -9.07 10.46 3.64
C TYR A 79 -9.50 9.10 4.23
N SER A 80 -10.64 8.59 3.79
CA SER A 80 -11.18 7.30 4.25
C SER A 80 -10.65 6.13 3.41
N LEU A 81 -10.39 5.00 4.06
CA LEU A 81 -10.04 3.76 3.34
C LEU A 81 -11.18 3.24 2.47
N LEU A 82 -12.44 3.51 2.85
CA LEU A 82 -13.60 3.16 2.02
C LEU A 82 -13.62 3.98 0.73
N GLU A 83 -13.31 5.28 0.80
CA GLU A 83 -13.18 6.15 -0.38
C GLU A 83 -11.99 5.74 -1.25
N GLN A 84 -10.84 5.37 -0.65
CA GLN A 84 -9.72 4.83 -1.42
C GLN A 84 -10.12 3.55 -2.17
N ALA A 85 -10.94 2.69 -1.57
CA ALA A 85 -11.47 1.51 -2.24
C ALA A 85 -12.44 1.87 -3.39
N ASP A 86 -13.25 2.94 -3.24
CA ASP A 86 -14.10 3.46 -4.33
C ASP A 86 -13.24 3.97 -5.50
N ILE A 87 -12.20 4.72 -5.19
CA ILE A 87 -11.24 5.23 -6.19
C ILE A 87 -10.55 4.07 -6.92
N VAL A 88 -10.04 3.08 -6.17
CA VAL A 88 -9.40 1.89 -6.77
C VAL A 88 -10.38 1.17 -7.70
N ALA A 89 -11.62 0.96 -7.27
CA ALA A 89 -12.63 0.29 -8.08
C ALA A 89 -12.92 1.03 -9.39
N ALA A 90 -13.05 2.37 -9.32
CA ALA A 90 -13.25 3.21 -10.49
C ALA A 90 -12.03 3.17 -11.44
N VAL A 91 -10.81 3.25 -10.90
CA VAL A 91 -9.57 3.19 -11.68
C VAL A 91 -9.43 1.85 -12.38
N VAL A 92 -9.68 0.74 -11.69
CA VAL A 92 -9.60 -0.61 -12.29
C VAL A 92 -10.61 -0.77 -13.41
N ALA A 93 -11.85 -0.31 -13.23
CA ALA A 93 -12.88 -0.38 -14.27
C ALA A 93 -12.52 0.41 -15.53
N ASP A 94 -11.81 1.55 -15.40
CA ASP A 94 -11.37 2.39 -16.53
C ASP A 94 -10.12 1.83 -17.24
N VAL A 95 -9.15 1.31 -16.46
CA VAL A 95 -7.79 1.05 -16.96
C VAL A 95 -7.53 -0.43 -17.24
N ALA A 96 -8.18 -1.33 -16.51
CA ALA A 96 -7.98 -2.78 -16.61
C ALA A 96 -9.33 -3.51 -16.64
N PRO A 97 -10.09 -3.43 -17.74
CA PRO A 97 -11.47 -3.95 -17.83
C PRO A 97 -11.57 -5.49 -17.86
N GLY A 98 -10.55 -6.21 -17.42
CA GLY A 98 -10.48 -7.67 -17.35
C GLY A 98 -10.28 -8.19 -15.91
N PRO A 99 -9.98 -9.50 -15.78
CA PRO A 99 -9.66 -10.08 -14.48
C PRO A 99 -8.42 -9.44 -13.84
N VAL A 100 -8.45 -9.34 -12.51
CA VAL A 100 -7.39 -8.70 -11.72
C VAL A 100 -6.88 -9.67 -10.66
N VAL A 101 -5.57 -9.64 -10.41
CA VAL A 101 -4.93 -10.20 -9.20
C VAL A 101 -4.34 -9.06 -8.39
N LEU A 102 -4.40 -9.13 -7.07
CA LEU A 102 -4.11 -8.01 -6.17
C LEU A 102 -2.87 -8.28 -5.31
N LEU A 103 -1.93 -7.34 -5.30
CA LEU A 103 -0.81 -7.29 -4.37
C LEU A 103 -0.86 -5.98 -3.59
N ALA A 104 -1.00 -6.06 -2.28
CA ALA A 104 -1.18 -4.89 -1.43
C ALA A 104 -0.19 -4.86 -0.27
N HIS A 105 0.38 -3.67 -0.02
CA HIS A 105 1.34 -3.41 1.04
C HIS A 105 0.78 -2.43 2.07
N ASP A 106 1.10 -2.63 3.35
CA ASP A 106 0.80 -1.80 4.52
C ASP A 106 -0.65 -1.26 4.55
N MET A 107 -0.87 0.04 4.37
CA MET A 107 -2.20 0.65 4.32
C MET A 107 -3.03 0.09 3.16
N GLY A 108 -2.38 -0.20 2.04
CA GLY A 108 -3.02 -0.83 0.89
C GLY A 108 -3.67 -2.17 1.22
N THR A 109 -3.18 -2.91 2.23
CA THR A 109 -3.83 -4.16 2.67
C THR A 109 -5.22 -3.92 3.27
N SER A 110 -5.45 -2.77 3.91
CA SER A 110 -6.78 -2.41 4.42
C SER A 110 -7.74 -2.05 3.28
N VAL A 111 -7.25 -1.34 2.26
CA VAL A 111 -8.03 -1.11 1.03
C VAL A 111 -8.31 -2.44 0.35
N ALA A 112 -7.32 -3.32 0.25
CA ALA A 112 -7.48 -4.67 -0.29
C ALA A 112 -8.57 -5.47 0.45
N THR A 113 -8.53 -5.50 1.78
CA THR A 113 -9.55 -6.22 2.58
C THR A 113 -10.95 -5.64 2.42
N GLU A 114 -11.08 -4.33 2.17
CA GLU A 114 -12.37 -3.73 1.79
C GLU A 114 -12.82 -4.23 0.40
N LEU A 115 -11.91 -4.32 -0.58
CA LEU A 115 -12.23 -4.89 -1.90
C LEU A 115 -12.64 -6.37 -1.79
N LEU A 116 -11.98 -7.18 -0.94
CA LEU A 116 -12.39 -8.56 -0.66
C LEU A 116 -13.83 -8.60 -0.08
N ALA A 117 -14.13 -7.70 0.87
CA ALA A 117 -15.46 -7.60 1.47
C ALA A 117 -16.54 -7.23 0.44
N ARG A 118 -16.21 -6.37 -0.52
CA ARG A 118 -17.12 -6.02 -1.63
C ARG A 118 -17.29 -7.15 -2.63
N ASP A 119 -16.24 -7.93 -2.91
CA ASP A 119 -16.33 -9.12 -3.76
C ASP A 119 -17.23 -10.19 -3.14
N ILE A 120 -17.11 -10.43 -1.82
CA ILE A 120 -18.03 -11.32 -1.07
C ILE A 120 -19.48 -10.84 -1.18
N ALA A 121 -19.70 -9.52 -1.09
CA ALA A 121 -21.03 -8.92 -1.17
C ALA A 121 -21.56 -8.82 -2.61
N GLY A 122 -20.79 -9.19 -3.64
CA GLY A 122 -21.17 -9.05 -5.05
C GLY A 122 -21.29 -7.60 -5.52
N THR A 123 -20.61 -6.65 -4.86
CA THR A 123 -20.66 -5.21 -5.17
C THR A 123 -19.36 -4.68 -5.78
N LEU A 124 -18.36 -5.54 -5.98
CA LEU A 124 -17.12 -5.15 -6.65
C LEU A 124 -17.36 -5.07 -8.17
N PRO A 125 -17.02 -3.94 -8.85
CA PRO A 125 -17.34 -3.75 -10.27
C PRO A 125 -16.35 -4.43 -11.24
N PHE A 126 -15.43 -5.25 -10.75
CA PHE A 126 -14.46 -6.00 -11.54
C PHE A 126 -14.23 -7.41 -10.96
N GLU A 127 -13.69 -8.31 -11.77
CA GLU A 127 -13.36 -9.66 -11.35
C GLU A 127 -12.02 -9.70 -10.61
N LEU A 128 -12.04 -9.96 -9.31
CA LEU A 128 -10.85 -10.20 -8.50
C LEU A 128 -10.62 -11.71 -8.36
N GLN A 129 -9.49 -12.22 -8.88
CA GLN A 129 -9.23 -13.66 -8.90
C GLN A 129 -8.39 -14.15 -7.74
N ARG A 130 -7.38 -13.37 -7.31
CA ARG A 130 -6.43 -13.71 -6.25
C ARG A 130 -5.99 -12.45 -5.52
N ALA A 131 -5.54 -12.61 -4.29
CA ALA A 131 -4.95 -11.52 -3.52
C ALA A 131 -3.74 -11.97 -2.72
N VAL A 132 -2.77 -11.07 -2.59
CA VAL A 132 -1.61 -11.20 -1.71
C VAL A 132 -1.53 -9.98 -0.82
N LEU A 133 -1.50 -10.20 0.49
CA LEU A 133 -1.28 -9.14 1.47
C LEU A 133 0.15 -9.22 1.98
N THR A 134 0.82 -8.07 2.03
CA THR A 134 2.20 -7.97 2.51
C THR A 134 2.34 -6.88 3.55
N ASN A 135 2.93 -7.21 4.69
CA ASN A 135 3.35 -6.31 5.77
C ASN A 135 2.31 -5.23 6.14
N GLY A 136 1.04 -5.62 6.23
CA GLY A 136 -0.05 -4.75 6.58
C GLY A 136 -0.65 -5.05 7.95
N SER A 137 -0.89 -4.01 8.74
CA SER A 137 -1.42 -4.15 10.11
C SER A 137 -2.95 -4.24 10.12
N VAL A 138 -3.54 -5.15 9.33
CA VAL A 138 -5.01 -5.37 9.28
C VAL A 138 -5.53 -5.75 10.67
N ILE A 139 -4.78 -6.58 11.41
CA ILE A 139 -5.05 -6.91 12.81
C ILE A 139 -4.30 -5.91 13.68
N ILE A 140 -4.91 -4.75 13.87
CA ILE A 140 -4.28 -3.58 14.50
C ILE A 140 -3.83 -3.84 15.95
N GLU A 141 -4.52 -4.71 16.67
CA GLU A 141 -4.21 -5.08 18.06
C GLU A 141 -2.87 -5.81 18.19
N ARG A 142 -2.40 -6.44 17.10
CA ARG A 142 -1.12 -7.16 17.05
C ARG A 142 0.01 -6.33 16.43
N ALA A 143 -0.30 -5.13 15.94
CA ALA A 143 0.68 -4.26 15.30
C ALA A 143 1.53 -3.48 16.32
N SER A 144 2.79 -3.26 15.97
CA SER A 144 3.71 -2.42 16.74
C SER A 144 3.73 -0.99 16.20
N LEU A 145 2.70 -0.21 16.51
CA LEU A 145 2.60 1.17 16.02
C LEU A 145 3.73 2.06 16.51
N ARG A 146 4.33 2.81 15.58
CA ARG A 146 5.37 3.80 15.87
C ARG A 146 4.84 4.94 16.72
N ARG A 147 5.71 5.58 17.53
CA ARG A 147 5.34 6.76 18.33
C ARG A 147 4.76 7.88 17.48
N SER A 148 5.34 8.14 16.30
CA SER A 148 4.84 9.13 15.35
C SER A 148 3.41 8.82 14.88
N GLN A 149 3.09 7.56 14.56
CA GLN A 149 1.74 7.16 14.19
C GLN A 149 0.74 7.35 15.34
N LYS A 150 1.14 7.03 16.58
CA LYS A 150 0.29 7.23 17.78
C LYS A 150 -0.02 8.71 17.99
N ILE A 151 0.95 9.61 17.75
CA ILE A 151 0.75 11.07 17.89
C ILE A 151 -0.06 11.61 16.71
N LEU A 152 0.28 11.21 15.45
CA LEU A 152 -0.41 11.68 14.24
C LEU A 152 -1.91 11.38 14.26
N ARG A 153 -2.33 10.22 14.75
CA ARG A 153 -3.75 9.86 14.83
C ARG A 153 -4.48 10.49 16.03
N GLY A 154 -3.75 11.15 16.92
CA GLY A 154 -4.27 11.77 18.14
C GLY A 154 -4.47 13.28 18.01
N PRO A 155 -4.87 13.97 19.11
CA PRO A 155 -5.18 15.41 19.10
C PRO A 155 -3.97 16.29 18.74
N PHE A 156 -2.75 15.84 18.98
CA PHE A 156 -1.51 16.55 18.62
C PHE A 156 -1.04 16.28 17.19
N GLY A 157 -1.78 15.47 16.43
CA GLY A 157 -1.45 15.12 15.05
C GLY A 157 -1.23 16.32 14.12
N PRO A 158 -2.12 17.35 14.10
CA PRO A 158 -1.94 18.53 13.29
C PRO A 158 -0.65 19.31 13.59
N ILE A 159 -0.23 19.33 14.85
CA ILE A 159 1.02 19.99 15.28
C ILE A 159 2.22 19.20 14.76
N LEU A 160 2.26 17.88 15.00
CA LEU A 160 3.34 17.02 14.51
C LEU A 160 3.45 17.11 12.99
N ALA A 161 2.33 17.04 12.27
CA ALA A 161 2.31 17.14 10.82
C ALA A 161 2.93 18.46 10.31
N ARG A 162 2.64 19.59 10.96
CA ARG A 162 3.23 20.90 10.63
C ARG A 162 4.73 20.97 10.91
N LEU A 163 5.20 20.28 11.95
CA LEU A 163 6.60 20.26 12.36
C LEU A 163 7.44 19.21 11.59
N THR A 164 6.77 18.33 10.83
CA THR A 164 7.45 17.32 10.02
C THR A 164 8.30 17.99 8.95
N ASN A 165 9.58 17.68 8.96
CA ASN A 165 10.57 18.14 7.99
C ASN A 165 11.35 16.94 7.42
N GLU A 166 12.15 17.21 6.38
CA GLU A 166 12.91 16.17 5.67
C GLU A 166 13.77 15.31 6.60
N ARG A 167 14.56 15.93 7.46
CA ARG A 167 15.47 15.20 8.39
C ARG A 167 14.70 14.28 9.32
N GLY A 168 13.60 14.76 9.89
CA GLY A 168 12.75 13.97 10.79
C GLY A 168 12.05 12.82 10.05
N PHE A 169 11.56 13.08 8.86
CA PHE A 169 10.94 12.07 8.00
C PHE A 169 11.95 10.98 7.61
N VAL A 170 13.10 11.36 7.04
CA VAL A 170 14.13 10.41 6.58
C VAL A 170 14.63 9.54 7.74
N ARG A 171 14.86 10.14 8.92
CA ARG A 171 15.25 9.36 10.11
C ARG A 171 14.20 8.32 10.47
N GLY A 172 12.92 8.71 10.54
CA GLY A 172 11.83 7.80 10.92
C GLY A 172 11.55 6.75 9.84
N PHE A 173 11.76 7.10 8.57
CA PHE A 173 11.59 6.20 7.44
C PHE A 173 12.72 5.16 7.37
N ALA A 174 13.96 5.58 7.63
CA ALA A 174 15.14 4.68 7.69
C ALA A 174 14.99 3.58 8.75
N GLU A 175 14.31 3.87 9.86
CA GLU A 175 14.05 2.86 10.92
C GLU A 175 13.10 1.74 10.49
N LEU A 176 12.48 1.83 9.31
CA LEU A 176 11.60 0.82 8.74
C LEU A 176 12.34 -0.19 7.87
N PHE A 177 13.57 0.12 7.47
CA PHE A 177 14.42 -0.72 6.64
C PHE A 177 15.29 -1.65 7.49
N SER A 178 15.64 -2.80 6.93
CA SER A 178 16.56 -3.73 7.58
C SER A 178 18.00 -3.19 7.61
N ALA A 179 18.80 -3.64 8.56
CA ALA A 179 20.21 -3.27 8.62
C ALA A 179 21.02 -3.80 7.42
N GLN A 180 20.55 -4.87 6.79
CA GLN A 180 21.18 -5.49 5.61
C GLN A 180 20.87 -4.71 4.32
N HIS A 181 19.72 -4.05 4.26
CA HIS A 181 19.25 -3.25 3.13
C HIS A 181 18.81 -1.86 3.62
N PRO A 182 19.75 -1.02 4.09
CA PRO A 182 19.42 0.27 4.66
C PRO A 182 18.85 1.21 3.60
N LEU A 183 18.01 2.15 4.04
CA LEU A 183 17.50 3.22 3.19
C LEU A 183 18.65 4.00 2.55
N THR A 184 18.67 4.08 1.21
CA THR A 184 19.67 4.87 0.48
C THR A 184 19.30 6.36 0.45
N ASP A 185 20.30 7.23 0.25
CA ASP A 185 20.05 8.67 0.15
C ASP A 185 19.15 9.03 -1.05
N ASP A 186 19.27 8.31 -2.16
CA ASP A 186 18.44 8.54 -3.35
C ASP A 186 16.98 8.15 -3.08
N GLU A 187 16.77 7.03 -2.43
CA GLU A 187 15.43 6.59 -2.01
C GLU A 187 14.84 7.58 -0.99
N ALA A 188 15.60 7.98 0.01
CA ALA A 188 15.16 8.94 1.02
C ALA A 188 14.70 10.26 0.39
N ARG A 189 15.49 10.78 -0.58
CA ARG A 189 15.13 12.00 -1.34
C ARG A 189 13.87 11.82 -2.16
N ALA A 190 13.72 10.67 -2.83
CA ALA A 190 12.53 10.38 -3.64
C ALA A 190 11.27 10.29 -2.78
N GLN A 191 11.32 9.56 -1.68
CA GLN A 191 10.20 9.37 -0.75
C GLN A 191 9.79 10.70 -0.09
N TRP A 192 10.75 11.51 0.36
CA TRP A 192 10.46 12.84 0.88
C TRP A 192 9.82 13.75 -0.17
N ALA A 193 10.39 13.81 -1.39
CA ALA A 193 9.90 14.67 -2.45
C ALA A 193 8.44 14.34 -2.85
N LEU A 194 8.09 13.04 -2.89
CA LEU A 194 6.71 12.57 -3.17
C LEU A 194 5.76 12.91 -2.02
N MET A 195 6.17 12.64 -0.80
CA MET A 195 5.35 12.88 0.39
C MET A 195 5.12 14.37 0.64
N ALA A 196 6.18 15.20 0.50
CA ALA A 196 6.10 16.64 0.77
C ALA A 196 5.50 17.46 -0.38
N ARG A 197 5.30 16.84 -1.56
CA ARG A 197 4.66 17.51 -2.69
C ARG A 197 3.30 18.09 -2.29
N ASP A 198 2.99 19.32 -2.74
CA ASP A 198 1.75 20.03 -2.45
C ASP A 198 1.45 20.12 -0.93
N ASP A 199 2.51 20.35 -0.13
CA ASP A 199 2.44 20.37 1.35
C ASP A 199 1.87 19.09 1.99
N GLY A 200 2.09 17.92 1.38
CA GLY A 200 1.56 16.63 1.82
C GLY A 200 1.93 16.27 3.26
N GLN A 201 3.11 16.72 3.75
CA GLN A 201 3.49 16.53 5.16
C GLN A 201 2.46 17.11 6.14
N ARG A 202 1.76 18.19 5.76
CA ARG A 202 0.77 18.86 6.61
C ARG A 202 -0.52 18.07 6.80
N ILE A 203 -0.80 17.09 5.92
CA ILE A 203 -1.97 16.22 6.02
C ILE A 203 -1.67 14.83 6.58
N LEU A 204 -0.43 14.55 6.99
CA LEU A 204 -0.05 13.24 7.52
C LEU A 204 -0.97 12.77 8.66
N HIS A 205 -1.46 13.68 9.50
CA HIS A 205 -2.40 13.37 10.57
C HIS A 205 -3.78 12.93 10.04
N LEU A 206 -4.22 13.49 8.91
CA LEU A 206 -5.47 13.07 8.24
C LEU A 206 -5.28 11.72 7.58
N LEU A 207 -4.16 11.53 6.88
CA LEU A 207 -3.82 10.25 6.24
C LEU A 207 -3.66 9.14 7.28
N CYS A 208 -3.00 9.41 8.42
CA CYS A 208 -2.79 8.44 9.50
C CYS A 208 -4.09 8.01 10.22
N ALA A 209 -5.21 8.72 9.97
CA ALA A 209 -6.52 8.37 10.51
C ALA A 209 -7.03 6.98 10.05
N TYR A 210 -6.43 6.39 9.00
CA TYR A 210 -6.73 5.01 8.58
C TYR A 210 -6.57 3.99 9.72
N LEU A 211 -5.69 4.24 10.68
CA LEU A 211 -5.52 3.39 11.86
C LEU A 211 -6.78 3.33 12.73
N ASN A 212 -7.56 4.42 12.78
CA ASN A 212 -8.83 4.44 13.50
C ASN A 212 -9.90 3.66 12.72
N GLU A 213 -9.84 3.67 11.40
CA GLU A 213 -10.75 2.88 10.56
C GLU A 213 -10.43 1.38 10.65
N ARG A 214 -9.17 0.98 10.81
CA ARG A 214 -8.79 -0.42 11.13
C ARG A 214 -9.49 -0.93 12.39
N VAL A 215 -9.57 -0.10 13.44
CA VAL A 215 -10.32 -0.44 14.65
C VAL A 215 -11.82 -0.48 14.37
N ARG A 216 -12.35 0.55 13.70
CA ARG A 216 -13.79 0.68 13.44
C ARG A 216 -14.35 -0.45 12.57
N PHE A 217 -13.60 -0.86 11.56
CA PHE A 217 -14.03 -1.86 10.57
C PHE A 217 -13.37 -3.23 10.78
N ALA A 218 -12.75 -3.48 11.94
CA ALA A 218 -12.03 -4.72 12.22
C ALA A 218 -12.86 -5.96 11.92
N ALA A 219 -14.09 -6.04 12.43
CA ALA A 219 -14.95 -7.20 12.19
C ALA A 219 -15.24 -7.46 10.70
N ARG A 220 -15.46 -6.39 9.91
CA ARG A 220 -15.69 -6.48 8.46
C ARG A 220 -14.45 -6.98 7.73
N TRP A 221 -13.28 -6.42 8.02
CA TRP A 221 -12.06 -6.74 7.31
C TRP A 221 -11.43 -8.07 7.74
N HIS A 222 -11.50 -8.40 9.05
CA HIS A 222 -11.12 -9.74 9.51
C HIS A 222 -12.05 -10.81 8.93
N GLY A 223 -13.35 -10.53 8.87
CA GLY A 223 -14.32 -11.39 8.19
C GLY A 223 -13.97 -11.60 6.71
N ALA A 224 -13.60 -10.54 6.00
CA ALA A 224 -13.22 -10.63 4.60
C ALA A 224 -11.97 -11.51 4.39
N VAL A 225 -10.94 -11.37 5.24
CA VAL A 225 -9.76 -12.26 5.20
C VAL A 225 -10.14 -13.71 5.43
N ARG A 226 -11.03 -13.97 6.41
CA ARG A 226 -11.46 -15.33 6.77
C ARG A 226 -12.33 -15.97 5.68
N ASP A 227 -13.33 -15.23 5.18
CA ASP A 227 -14.46 -15.80 4.45
C ASP A 227 -14.36 -15.63 2.93
N TRP A 228 -13.39 -14.87 2.41
CA TRP A 228 -13.25 -14.70 0.97
C TRP A 228 -12.96 -16.02 0.27
N GLY A 229 -13.85 -16.45 -0.65
CA GLY A 229 -13.85 -17.77 -1.26
C GLY A 229 -12.74 -18.06 -2.29
N LYS A 230 -11.90 -17.06 -2.59
CA LYS A 230 -10.83 -17.18 -3.60
C LYS A 230 -9.45 -17.25 -2.95
N PRO A 231 -8.37 -17.60 -3.72
CA PRO A 231 -7.02 -17.74 -3.16
C PRO A 231 -6.47 -16.42 -2.59
N LEU A 232 -6.09 -16.45 -1.31
CA LEU A 232 -5.45 -15.39 -0.57
C LEU A 232 -4.13 -15.91 0.00
N GLY A 233 -3.04 -15.19 -0.26
CA GLY A 233 -1.71 -15.49 0.27
C GLY A 233 -1.13 -14.35 1.10
N PHE A 234 -0.09 -14.66 1.87
CA PHE A 234 0.68 -13.69 2.65
C PHE A 234 2.15 -13.76 2.24
N LEU A 235 2.69 -12.61 1.80
CA LEU A 235 4.12 -12.43 1.55
C LEU A 235 4.67 -11.52 2.64
N TRP A 236 5.57 -12.01 3.50
CA TRP A 236 5.84 -11.32 4.75
C TRP A 236 7.32 -11.16 5.05
N ALA A 237 7.76 -9.91 5.15
CA ALA A 237 9.07 -9.54 5.64
C ALA A 237 9.10 -9.63 7.17
N THR A 238 9.93 -10.53 7.72
CA THR A 238 9.87 -10.89 9.14
C THR A 238 10.63 -9.94 10.06
N GLY A 239 11.46 -9.06 9.50
CA GLY A 239 12.17 -8.00 10.24
C GLY A 239 11.39 -6.70 10.36
N ASP A 240 10.15 -6.65 9.87
CA ASP A 240 9.30 -5.46 9.92
C ASP A 240 9.03 -5.03 11.37
N PRO A 241 9.38 -3.78 11.75
CA PRO A 241 9.18 -3.28 13.10
C PRO A 241 7.74 -2.84 13.40
N VAL A 242 6.84 -2.81 12.39
CA VAL A 242 5.44 -2.34 12.50
C VAL A 242 4.46 -3.50 12.34
N ALA A 243 4.41 -4.09 11.15
CA ALA A 243 3.59 -5.27 10.86
C ALA A 243 4.41 -6.54 11.15
N THR A 244 4.67 -6.77 12.43
CA THR A 244 5.52 -7.86 12.90
C THR A 244 4.94 -9.25 12.59
N THR A 245 5.72 -10.29 12.85
CA THR A 245 5.25 -11.69 12.76
C THR A 245 4.04 -11.99 13.66
N ASN A 246 3.76 -11.17 14.70
CA ASN A 246 2.52 -11.29 15.49
C ASN A 246 1.27 -10.96 14.66
N VAL A 247 1.38 -9.99 13.73
CA VAL A 247 0.27 -9.69 12.82
C VAL A 247 0.08 -10.86 11.85
N LEU A 248 1.17 -11.38 11.28
CA LEU A 248 1.11 -12.56 10.40
C LEU A 248 0.48 -13.76 11.12
N ALA A 249 0.86 -14.02 12.37
CA ALA A 249 0.27 -15.09 13.18
C ALA A 249 -1.26 -14.94 13.30
N GLY A 250 -1.74 -13.71 13.55
CA GLY A 250 -3.17 -13.44 13.58
C GLY A 250 -3.87 -13.62 12.23
N LEU A 251 -3.21 -13.26 11.13
CA LEU A 251 -3.75 -13.51 9.78
C LEU A 251 -3.84 -15.01 9.49
N ARG A 252 -2.85 -15.80 9.93
CA ARG A 252 -2.87 -17.28 9.83
C ARG A 252 -3.97 -17.90 10.68
N GLU A 253 -4.28 -17.35 11.86
CA GLU A 253 -5.42 -17.79 12.67
C GLU A 253 -6.76 -17.53 11.95
N LEU A 254 -6.90 -16.39 11.27
CA LEU A 254 -8.09 -16.09 10.48
C LEU A 254 -8.19 -16.98 9.23
N ARG A 255 -7.06 -17.31 8.60
CA ARG A 255 -7.03 -18.09 7.36
C ARG A 255 -5.89 -19.14 7.37
N PRO A 256 -6.08 -20.25 8.08
CA PRO A 256 -5.04 -21.27 8.25
C PRO A 256 -4.57 -21.92 6.94
N ALA A 257 -5.44 -21.98 5.92
CA ALA A 257 -5.13 -22.56 4.61
C ALA A 257 -4.40 -21.60 3.65
N ALA A 258 -4.14 -20.34 4.06
CA ALA A 258 -3.42 -19.40 3.21
C ALA A 258 -1.96 -19.83 3.03
N GLU A 259 -1.47 -19.78 1.78
CA GLU A 259 -0.04 -19.95 1.52
C GLU A 259 0.72 -18.74 2.05
N VAL A 260 1.84 -18.98 2.73
CA VAL A 260 2.70 -17.93 3.29
C VAL A 260 4.10 -18.09 2.73
N ILE A 261 4.66 -16.98 2.25
CA ILE A 261 6.08 -16.87 1.91
C ILE A 261 6.67 -15.83 2.84
N GLU A 262 7.69 -16.21 3.60
CA GLU A 262 8.41 -15.32 4.50
C GLU A 262 9.71 -14.85 3.85
N LEU A 263 10.06 -13.57 4.04
CA LEU A 263 11.32 -12.94 3.66
C LEU A 263 12.10 -12.66 4.95
N PRO A 264 13.01 -13.57 5.36
CA PRO A 264 13.67 -13.49 6.65
C PRO A 264 14.55 -12.25 6.80
N GLY A 265 14.38 -11.51 7.92
CA GLY A 265 15.22 -10.38 8.29
C GLY A 265 15.01 -9.11 7.47
N ILE A 266 14.12 -9.11 6.48
CA ILE A 266 13.78 -7.95 5.66
C ILE A 266 12.85 -7.02 6.44
N GLY A 267 13.00 -5.70 6.25
CA GLY A 267 12.21 -4.68 6.92
C GLY A 267 10.83 -4.46 6.32
N HIS A 268 10.25 -3.29 6.60
CA HIS A 268 8.87 -2.98 6.25
C HIS A 268 8.61 -2.79 4.74
N TYR A 269 9.64 -2.47 3.96
CA TYR A 269 9.53 -2.20 2.51
C TYR A 269 10.19 -3.27 1.65
N PRO A 270 9.73 -4.54 1.71
CA PRO A 270 10.38 -5.64 0.99
C PRO A 270 10.44 -5.43 -0.54
N GLN A 271 9.48 -4.71 -1.12
CA GLN A 271 9.45 -4.37 -2.54
C GLN A 271 10.56 -3.39 -2.95
N ILE A 272 11.15 -2.66 -1.98
CA ILE A 272 12.30 -1.76 -2.18
C ILE A 272 13.60 -2.46 -1.77
N GLU A 273 13.60 -3.18 -0.65
CA GLU A 273 14.79 -3.81 -0.06
C GLU A 273 15.29 -5.00 -0.89
N VAL A 274 14.37 -5.87 -1.33
CA VAL A 274 14.67 -7.12 -2.03
C VAL A 274 13.66 -7.34 -3.18
N PRO A 275 13.66 -6.48 -4.21
CA PRO A 275 12.64 -6.50 -5.26
C PRO A 275 12.62 -7.80 -6.07
N ASP A 276 13.74 -8.52 -6.20
CA ASP A 276 13.81 -9.80 -6.92
C ASP A 276 13.06 -10.90 -6.15
N GLU A 277 13.41 -11.12 -4.90
CA GLU A 277 12.80 -12.11 -4.02
C GLU A 277 11.34 -11.78 -3.74
N PHE A 278 11.03 -10.51 -3.52
CA PHE A 278 9.67 -10.02 -3.33
C PHE A 278 8.81 -10.33 -4.56
N THR A 279 9.30 -9.99 -5.76
CA THR A 279 8.54 -10.24 -6.99
C THR A 279 8.39 -11.73 -7.26
N ALA A 280 9.42 -12.56 -7.02
CA ALA A 280 9.34 -14.00 -7.17
C ALA A 280 8.28 -14.60 -6.22
N GLY A 281 8.27 -14.19 -4.95
CA GLY A 281 7.27 -14.59 -3.97
C GLY A 281 5.86 -14.17 -4.37
N ALA A 282 5.69 -12.92 -4.81
CA ALA A 282 4.41 -12.39 -5.27
C ALA A 282 3.88 -13.17 -6.49
N ARG A 283 4.73 -13.42 -7.49
CA ARG A 283 4.36 -14.20 -8.69
C ARG A 283 3.90 -15.60 -8.34
N ARG A 284 4.60 -16.27 -7.42
CA ARG A 284 4.23 -17.61 -6.95
C ARG A 284 2.85 -17.61 -6.29
N LEU A 285 2.61 -16.70 -5.34
CA LEU A 285 1.33 -16.62 -4.63
C LEU A 285 0.17 -16.18 -5.54
N LEU A 286 0.43 -15.30 -6.49
CA LEU A 286 -0.56 -14.84 -7.47
C LEU A 286 -0.74 -15.83 -8.63
N GLN A 287 0.15 -16.80 -8.81
CA GLN A 287 0.21 -17.76 -9.92
C GLN A 287 0.25 -17.08 -11.30
N ILE A 288 1.20 -16.16 -11.44
CA ILE A 288 1.41 -15.37 -12.66
C ILE A 288 2.82 -15.53 -13.24
#